data_c62d58ba0352703a9f46c0b83c7babeb
#
_entry.id   c62d58ba0352703a9f46c0b83c7babeb
#
_cell.length_a   1.000
_cell.length_b   1.000
_cell.length_c   1.000
_cell.angle_alpha   90.00
_cell.angle_beta   90.00
_cell.angle_gamma   90.00
#
_symmetry.space_group_name_H-M   'P 1'
#
loop_
_entity.id
_entity.type
_entity.pdbx_description
1 polymer ?
#
loop_
_entity_poly.entity_id
_entity_poly.type
_entity_poly.pdbx_seq_one_letter_code
_entity_poly.pdbx_strand_id
1 'polypeptide(L)'
;QENVRHRLSEILVATVSLRLVRGKSGDQLLPALEVMYTTSTIKACIRDGHLEEIEHHIEKGRDEYQMQTLDQHLIQLCKQNIITLDEAKRLSRSSDLERKLMYY
;
A
#
# COMPACT_ATOMS: atom_id res chain seq x y z
N GLN A 1 -8.07 1.85 21.15
CA GLN A 1 -9.44 1.51 21.56
C GLN A 1 -9.82 0.12 21.13
N GLU A 2 -9.94 -0.74 22.11
CA GLU A 2 -10.21 -2.15 21.84
C GLU A 2 -11.58 -2.40 21.22
N ASN A 3 -12.63 -1.74 21.73
CA ASN A 3 -13.97 -1.89 21.19
C ASN A 3 -14.11 -1.39 19.76
N VAL A 4 -13.47 -0.28 19.46
CA VAL A 4 -13.50 0.29 18.10
C VAL A 4 -12.80 -0.64 17.12
N ARG A 5 -11.63 -1.17 17.50
CA ARG A 5 -10.91 -2.12 16.67
C ARG A 5 -11.71 -3.38 16.41
N HIS A 6 -12.36 -3.89 17.44
CA HIS A 6 -13.17 -5.10 17.32
C HIS A 6 -14.31 -4.90 16.32
N ARG A 7 -15.06 -3.82 16.44
CA ARG A 7 -16.14 -3.50 15.50
C ARG A 7 -15.64 -3.29 14.09
N LEU A 8 -14.52 -2.57 13.95
CA LEU A 8 -13.93 -2.30 12.64
C LEU A 8 -13.52 -3.58 11.96
N SER A 9 -12.94 -4.54 12.70
CA SER A 9 -12.53 -5.81 12.12
C SER A 9 -13.71 -6.63 11.60
N GLU A 10 -14.90 -6.44 12.16
CA GLU A 10 -16.10 -7.17 11.74
C GLU A 10 -16.75 -6.58 10.49
N ILE A 11 -16.66 -5.25 10.29
CA ILE A 11 -17.41 -4.58 9.22
C ILE A 11 -16.57 -4.18 8.03
N LEU A 12 -15.24 -4.02 8.19
CA LEU A 12 -14.39 -3.66 7.07
C LEU A 12 -14.28 -4.82 6.08
N VAL A 13 -14.53 -4.54 4.81
CA VAL A 13 -14.39 -5.51 3.72
C VAL A 13 -13.18 -5.17 2.87
N ALA A 14 -13.01 -3.89 2.56
CA ALA A 14 -11.91 -3.41 1.74
C ALA A 14 -11.60 -1.95 2.08
N THR A 15 -10.36 -1.57 1.84
CA THR A 15 -9.91 -0.18 2.00
C THR A 15 -9.06 0.19 0.81
N VAL A 16 -9.32 1.36 0.23
CA VAL A 16 -8.50 1.92 -0.84
C VAL A 16 -8.02 3.29 -0.38
N SER A 17 -6.70 3.45 -0.35
CA SER A 17 -6.07 4.73 -0.03
C SER A 17 -5.42 5.29 -1.28
N LEU A 18 -5.51 6.59 -1.47
CA LEU A 18 -5.03 7.24 -2.68
C LEU A 18 -4.06 8.36 -2.34
N ARG A 19 -2.96 8.44 -3.08
CA ARG A 19 -2.03 9.58 -3.06
C ARG A 19 -1.86 10.06 -4.48
N LEU A 20 -1.72 11.37 -4.65
CA LEU A 20 -1.44 11.93 -5.97
C LEU A 20 0.06 12.04 -6.17
N VAL A 21 0.53 11.49 -7.28
CA VAL A 21 1.95 11.53 -7.66
C VAL A 21 2.09 12.32 -8.96
N ARG A 22 3.23 12.99 -9.09
CA ARG A 22 3.52 13.78 -10.29
C ARG A 22 4.10 12.87 -11.37
N GLY A 23 3.49 12.90 -12.55
CA GLY A 23 4.01 12.17 -13.71
C GLY A 23 5.38 12.66 -14.11
N LYS A 24 6.11 11.83 -14.85
CA LYS A 24 7.49 12.11 -15.25
C LYS A 24 7.62 13.43 -16.04
N SER A 25 6.62 13.77 -16.84
CA SER A 25 6.60 15.02 -17.61
C SER A 25 6.39 16.26 -16.75
N GLY A 26 5.92 16.07 -15.50
CA GLY A 26 5.61 17.16 -14.59
C GLY A 26 4.25 17.81 -14.79
N ASP A 27 3.52 17.45 -15.81
CA ASP A 27 2.23 18.09 -16.16
C ASP A 27 1.01 17.38 -15.60
N GLN A 28 1.15 16.13 -15.19
CA GLN A 28 0.02 15.32 -14.75
C GLN A 28 0.17 14.89 -13.31
N LEU A 29 -0.97 14.84 -12.62
CA LEU A 29 -1.08 14.19 -11.31
C LEU A 29 -1.79 12.86 -11.53
N LEU A 30 -1.20 11.80 -11.01
CA LEU A 30 -1.69 10.44 -11.18
C LEU A 30 -1.95 9.81 -9.81
N PRO A 31 -2.94 8.91 -9.71
CA PRO A 31 -3.20 8.24 -8.43
C PRO A 31 -2.22 7.10 -8.19
N ALA A 32 -1.64 7.08 -7.00
CA ALA A 32 -0.95 5.91 -6.47
C ALA A 32 -1.85 5.32 -5.39
N LEU A 33 -2.14 4.05 -5.48
CA LEU A 33 -3.16 3.41 -4.67
C LEU A 33 -2.59 2.33 -3.77
N GLU A 34 -3.11 2.28 -2.54
CA GLU A 34 -2.95 1.13 -1.66
C GLU A 34 -4.30 0.44 -1.58
N VAL A 35 -4.31 -0.86 -1.79
CA VAL A 35 -5.55 -1.66 -1.81
C VAL A 35 -5.42 -2.79 -0.79
N MET A 36 -6.38 -2.84 0.14
CA MET A 36 -6.43 -3.86 1.18
C MET A 36 -7.81 -4.50 1.19
N TYR A 37 -7.84 -5.84 1.18
CA TYR A 37 -9.05 -6.59 1.50
C TYR A 37 -8.92 -7.15 2.90
N THR A 38 -10.02 -7.16 3.65
CA THR A 38 -9.99 -7.62 5.04
C THR A 38 -10.10 -9.14 5.08
N THR A 39 -8.97 -9.81 4.85
CA THR A 39 -8.86 -11.25 5.02
C THR A 39 -8.98 -11.60 6.51
N SER A 40 -9.14 -12.88 6.83
CA SER A 40 -9.21 -13.31 8.23
C SER A 40 -7.94 -12.95 9.01
N THR A 41 -6.78 -12.99 8.36
CA THR A 41 -5.51 -12.60 8.96
C THR A 41 -5.48 -11.10 9.27
N ILE A 42 -5.90 -10.26 8.33
CA ILE A 42 -5.95 -8.81 8.54
C ILE A 42 -7.02 -8.45 9.57
N LYS A 43 -8.16 -9.14 9.57
CA LYS A 43 -9.17 -8.99 10.61
C LYS A 43 -8.57 -9.19 12.00
N ALA A 44 -7.81 -10.26 12.16
CA ALA A 44 -7.16 -10.55 13.44
C ALA A 44 -6.18 -9.44 13.82
N CYS A 45 -5.41 -8.91 12.88
CA CYS A 45 -4.50 -7.80 13.14
C CYS A 45 -5.24 -6.56 13.63
N ILE A 46 -6.36 -6.22 13.01
CA ILE A 46 -7.17 -5.06 13.40
C ILE A 46 -7.75 -5.28 14.81
N ARG A 47 -8.36 -6.44 15.02
CA ARG A 47 -9.00 -6.77 16.29
C ARG A 47 -8.01 -6.74 17.46
N ASP A 48 -6.81 -7.29 17.25
CA ASP A 48 -5.82 -7.45 18.31
C ASP A 48 -4.84 -6.28 18.40
N GLY A 49 -4.99 -5.28 17.55
CA GLY A 49 -4.18 -4.08 17.59
C GLY A 49 -2.77 -4.24 17.00
N HIS A 50 -2.54 -5.31 16.23
CA HIS A 50 -1.25 -5.54 15.55
C HIS A 50 -1.21 -4.82 14.22
N LEU A 51 -1.39 -3.49 14.26
CA LEU A 51 -1.56 -2.69 13.06
C LEU A 51 -0.30 -2.60 12.21
N GLU A 52 0.87 -2.70 12.83
CA GLU A 52 2.17 -2.65 12.15
C GLU A 52 2.40 -3.87 11.24
N GLU A 53 1.67 -4.97 11.45
CA GLU A 53 1.79 -6.17 10.63
C GLU A 53 0.91 -6.14 9.39
N ILE A 54 -0.04 -5.20 9.32
CA ILE A 54 -1.02 -5.17 8.23
C ILE A 54 -0.35 -4.94 6.88
N GLU A 55 0.61 -4.02 6.80
CA GLU A 55 1.30 -3.73 5.55
C GLU A 55 2.01 -4.97 4.98
N HIS A 56 2.60 -5.77 5.85
CA HIS A 56 3.25 -7.01 5.46
C HIS A 56 2.24 -7.99 4.83
N HIS A 57 1.05 -8.09 5.41
CA HIS A 57 0.00 -8.96 4.87
C HIS A 57 -0.58 -8.46 3.56
N ILE A 58 -0.67 -7.14 3.39
CA ILE A 58 -1.09 -6.54 2.12
C ILE A 58 -0.06 -6.89 1.03
N GLU A 59 1.22 -6.72 1.35
CA GLU A 59 2.31 -7.01 0.40
C GLU A 59 2.27 -8.47 -0.05
N LYS A 60 2.06 -9.40 0.89
CA LYS A 60 1.94 -10.82 0.56
C LYS A 60 0.67 -11.18 -0.20
N GLY A 61 -0.39 -10.38 -0.03
CA GLY A 61 -1.66 -10.62 -0.69
C GLY A 61 -1.76 -10.12 -2.13
N ARG A 62 -0.66 -9.64 -2.69
CA ARG A 62 -0.67 -9.05 -4.03
C ARG A 62 -1.15 -10.01 -5.11
N ASP A 63 -0.61 -11.21 -5.14
CA ASP A 63 -0.91 -12.17 -6.19
C ASP A 63 -2.23 -12.89 -5.95
N GLU A 64 -2.50 -13.29 -4.73
CA GLU A 64 -3.68 -14.09 -4.39
C GLU A 64 -4.94 -13.24 -4.30
N TYR A 65 -4.85 -12.04 -3.72
CA TYR A 65 -6.01 -11.19 -3.45
C TYR A 65 -5.99 -9.88 -4.22
N GLN A 66 -4.97 -9.66 -5.03
CA GLN A 66 -4.79 -8.40 -5.77
C GLN A 66 -4.70 -7.19 -4.84
N MET A 67 -4.17 -7.39 -3.66
CA MET A 67 -3.83 -6.30 -2.76
C MET A 67 -2.53 -5.65 -3.21
N GLN A 68 -2.32 -4.41 -2.79
CA GLN A 68 -1.03 -3.77 -3.03
C GLN A 68 -0.76 -2.71 -1.96
N THR A 69 0.50 -2.60 -1.57
CA THR A 69 0.94 -1.48 -0.75
C THR A 69 1.17 -0.27 -1.64
N LEU A 70 1.23 0.92 -1.02
CA LEU A 70 1.61 2.13 -1.73
C LEU A 70 2.97 1.97 -2.40
N ASP A 71 3.96 1.43 -1.67
CA ASP A 71 5.30 1.24 -2.20
C ASP A 71 5.33 0.30 -3.41
N GLN A 72 4.55 -0.78 -3.39
CA GLN A 72 4.45 -1.67 -4.55
C GLN A 72 3.93 -0.95 -5.78
N HIS A 73 2.94 -0.09 -5.62
CA HIS A 73 2.40 0.69 -6.74
C HIS A 73 3.41 1.73 -7.22
N LEU A 74 4.07 2.42 -6.30
CA LEU A 74 5.11 3.39 -6.66
C LEU A 74 6.24 2.73 -7.45
N ILE A 75 6.67 1.54 -7.03
CA ILE A 75 7.69 0.77 -7.74
C ILE A 75 7.23 0.43 -9.15
N GLN A 76 5.98 -0.02 -9.28
CA GLN A 76 5.41 -0.34 -10.59
C GLN A 76 5.40 0.88 -11.52
N LEU A 77 4.98 2.03 -11.01
CA LEU A 77 4.95 3.27 -11.79
C LEU A 77 6.35 3.69 -12.22
N CYS A 78 7.36 3.52 -11.35
CA CYS A 78 8.75 3.78 -11.70
C CYS A 78 9.24 2.86 -12.82
N LYS A 79 8.94 1.57 -12.71
CA LYS A 79 9.37 0.59 -13.71
C LYS A 79 8.73 0.83 -15.07
N GLN A 80 7.52 1.38 -15.07
CA GLN A 80 6.82 1.74 -16.30
C GLN A 80 7.23 3.11 -16.83
N ASN A 81 8.18 3.79 -16.18
CA ASN A 81 8.64 5.14 -16.54
C ASN A 81 7.54 6.20 -16.50
N ILE A 82 6.53 5.99 -15.67
CA ILE A 82 5.42 6.93 -15.51
C ILE A 82 5.78 8.02 -14.51
N ILE A 83 6.55 7.68 -13.47
CA ILE A 83 7.06 8.62 -12.48
C ILE A 83 8.57 8.45 -12.33
N THR A 84 9.24 9.46 -11.76
CA THR A 84 10.66 9.38 -11.47
C THR A 84 10.89 8.69 -10.13
N LEU A 85 12.10 8.18 -9.93
CA LEU A 85 12.49 7.60 -8.65
C LEU A 85 12.40 8.62 -7.51
N ASP A 86 12.77 9.87 -7.77
CA ASP A 86 12.70 10.92 -6.76
C ASP A 86 11.27 11.15 -6.30
N GLU A 87 10.32 11.14 -7.22
CA GLU A 87 8.91 11.29 -6.87
C GLU A 87 8.41 10.10 -6.06
N ALA A 88 8.79 8.88 -6.43
CA ALA A 88 8.44 7.69 -5.67
C ALA A 88 8.99 7.76 -4.23
N LYS A 89 10.24 8.18 -4.08
CA LYS A 89 10.87 8.33 -2.77
C LYS A 89 10.17 9.36 -1.90
N ARG A 90 9.66 10.43 -2.52
CA ARG A 90 8.97 11.48 -1.79
C ARG A 90 7.74 10.95 -1.05
N LEU A 91 7.06 9.98 -1.65
CA LEU A 91 5.80 9.44 -1.11
C LEU A 91 5.95 8.09 -0.43
N SER A 92 7.07 7.39 -0.64
CA SER A 92 7.29 6.07 -0.08
C SER A 92 7.28 6.09 1.44
N ARG A 93 6.71 5.07 2.04
CA ARG A 93 6.75 4.84 3.48
C ARG A 93 8.01 4.14 3.92
N SER A 94 8.80 3.64 2.97
CA SER A 94 9.99 2.85 3.23
C SER A 94 11.23 3.63 2.88
N SER A 95 12.26 3.55 3.72
CA SER A 95 13.55 4.19 3.44
C SER A 95 14.39 3.40 2.45
N ASP A 96 13.99 2.17 2.11
CA ASP A 96 14.76 1.29 1.24
C ASP A 96 14.07 1.01 -0.09
N LEU A 97 13.34 2.00 -0.62
CA LEU A 97 12.62 1.86 -1.87
C LEU A 97 13.52 1.47 -3.04
N GLU A 98 14.72 2.04 -3.12
CA GLU A 98 15.67 1.71 -4.18
C GLU A 98 16.03 0.23 -4.17
N ARG A 99 16.24 -0.32 -2.98
CA ARG A 99 16.55 -1.74 -2.86
C ARG A 99 15.34 -2.60 -3.29
N LYS A 100 14.16 -2.22 -2.86
CA LYS A 100 12.93 -2.92 -3.24
C LYS A 100 12.71 -2.88 -4.75
N LEU A 101 13.07 -1.79 -5.38
CA LEU A 101 12.93 -1.63 -6.83
C LEU A 101 13.71 -2.70 -7.60
N MET A 102 14.82 -3.17 -7.04
CA MET A 102 15.62 -4.22 -7.67
C MET A 102 14.97 -5.61 -7.61
N TYR A 103 14.06 -5.82 -6.67
CA TYR A 103 13.41 -7.13 -6.46
C TYR A 103 12.02 -7.25 -7.04
N TYR A 104 11.40 -6.15 -7.33
CA TYR A 104 10.07 -6.14 -7.96
C TYR A 104 10.18 -5.74 -9.45
#